data_fae4e7e876b1e4fe21f4b82885ba5fd3
#
_entry.id   fae4e7e876b1e4fe21f4b82885ba5fd3
#
_cell.length_a   1.000
_cell.length_b   1.000
_cell.length_c   1.000
_cell.angle_alpha   90.00
_cell.angle_beta   90.00
_cell.angle_gamma   90.00
#
_symmetry.space_group_name_H-M   'P 1'
#
loop_
_entity.id
_entity.type
_entity.pdbx_description
1 polymer ?
#
loop_
_entity_poly.entity_id
_entity_poly.type
_entity_poly.pdbx_seq_one_letter_code
_entity_poly.pdbx_strand_id
1 'polypeptide(L)'
;MVDIPSCDPAAIRARLSEHLAAPVRFMDEIQAMYDAGARVFLEVGPKEVLTRLTRQILGTRPHLAVATDGADSGLSGLLHALAALWSQGARFEVERLFDGRAIAALDLTRLAEMASPPPSSA
;
A
#
# COMPACT_ATOMS: atom_id res chain seq x y z
N MET A 1 -3.43 7.87 -25.76
CA MET A 1 -2.45 7.14 -26.59
C MET A 1 -1.09 7.48 -26.02
N VAL A 2 -0.50 6.58 -25.22
CA VAL A 2 0.80 6.82 -24.58
C VAL A 2 1.86 6.62 -25.65
N ASP A 3 2.56 7.68 -25.99
CA ASP A 3 3.66 7.67 -26.95
C ASP A 3 4.81 6.85 -26.33
N ILE A 4 5.10 5.68 -26.90
CA ILE A 4 6.24 4.86 -26.49
C ILE A 4 7.49 5.51 -27.10
N PRO A 5 8.38 6.09 -26.29
CA PRO A 5 9.54 6.78 -26.84
C PRO A 5 10.46 5.80 -27.54
N SER A 6 10.94 6.22 -28.71
CA SER A 6 11.95 5.52 -29.51
C SER A 6 13.14 5.03 -28.65
N CYS A 7 13.64 3.83 -28.93
CA CYS A 7 14.81 3.24 -28.28
C CYS A 7 16.12 3.95 -28.66
N ASP A 8 16.13 5.27 -28.75
CA ASP A 8 17.34 6.06 -28.96
C ASP A 8 18.17 6.13 -27.66
N PRO A 9 19.39 5.62 -27.65
CA PRO A 9 20.26 5.64 -26.48
C PRO A 9 20.55 7.05 -25.93
N ALA A 10 20.50 8.07 -26.79
CA ALA A 10 20.69 9.46 -26.39
C ALA A 10 19.48 10.00 -25.63
N ALA A 11 18.29 9.69 -26.09
CA ALA A 11 17.03 10.06 -25.42
C ALA A 11 16.89 9.33 -24.07
N ILE A 12 17.32 8.06 -23.98
CA ILE A 12 17.35 7.29 -22.74
C ILE A 12 18.33 7.89 -21.73
N ARG A 13 19.53 8.28 -22.17
CA ARG A 13 20.53 8.93 -21.29
C ARG A 13 20.07 10.29 -20.79
N ALA A 14 19.45 11.10 -21.66
CA ALA A 14 18.88 12.40 -21.27
C ALA A 14 17.79 12.23 -20.20
N ARG A 15 16.89 11.27 -20.37
CA ARG A 15 15.87 10.95 -19.37
C ARG A 15 16.45 10.39 -18.07
N LEU A 16 17.46 9.54 -18.13
CA LEU A 16 18.15 9.04 -16.94
C LEU A 16 18.87 10.16 -16.17
N SER A 17 19.47 11.14 -16.87
CA SER A 17 20.07 12.32 -16.22
C SER A 17 19.01 13.25 -15.60
N GLU A 18 17.82 13.36 -16.18
CA GLU A 18 16.68 14.03 -15.54
C GLU A 18 16.19 13.27 -14.30
N HIS A 19 16.20 11.94 -14.32
CA HIS A 19 15.86 11.12 -13.16
C HIS A 19 16.85 11.24 -12.00
N LEU A 20 18.11 11.60 -12.25
CA LEU A 20 19.08 11.90 -11.19
C LEU A 20 18.75 13.20 -10.44
N ALA A 21 18.00 14.11 -11.06
CA ALA A 21 17.42 15.29 -10.41
C ALA A 21 16.05 15.01 -9.73
N ALA A 22 15.53 13.79 -9.90
CA ALA A 22 14.22 13.38 -9.41
C ALA A 22 13.98 13.48 -7.89
N PRO A 23 14.98 13.28 -6.99
CA PRO A 23 14.76 13.48 -5.56
C PRO A 23 14.26 14.86 -5.18
N VAL A 24 14.76 15.90 -5.87
CA VAL A 24 14.36 17.29 -5.61
C VAL A 24 12.92 17.53 -6.07
N ARG A 25 12.54 17.01 -7.25
CA ARG A 25 11.18 17.14 -7.75
C ARG A 25 10.17 16.34 -6.92
N PHE A 26 10.55 15.15 -6.44
CA PHE A 26 9.70 14.35 -5.57
C PHE A 26 9.34 15.07 -4.27
N MET A 27 10.27 15.81 -3.68
CA MET A 27 9.99 16.64 -2.50
C MET A 27 8.95 17.72 -2.81
N ASP A 28 9.11 18.44 -3.92
CA ASP A 28 8.19 19.48 -4.36
C ASP A 28 6.80 18.90 -4.68
N GLU A 29 6.75 17.72 -5.32
CA GLU A 29 5.51 17.01 -5.63
C GLU A 29 4.75 16.60 -4.37
N ILE A 30 5.41 15.98 -3.40
CA ILE A 30 4.78 15.59 -2.13
C ILE A 30 4.27 16.81 -1.39
N GLN A 31 5.04 17.91 -1.37
CA GLN A 31 4.63 19.15 -0.75
C GLN A 31 3.39 19.74 -1.44
N ALA A 32 3.40 19.80 -2.76
CA ALA A 32 2.27 20.31 -3.55
C ALA A 32 1.00 19.45 -3.35
N MET A 33 1.14 18.12 -3.33
CA MET A 33 0.02 17.22 -3.04
C MET A 33 -0.54 17.46 -1.63
N TYR A 34 0.34 17.63 -0.65
CA TYR A 34 -0.08 17.90 0.73
C TYR A 34 -0.81 19.24 0.84
N ASP A 35 -0.30 20.29 0.20
CA ASP A 35 -0.90 21.62 0.18
C ASP A 35 -2.25 21.63 -0.58
N ALA A 36 -2.39 20.76 -1.58
CA ALA A 36 -3.65 20.51 -2.28
C ALA A 36 -4.66 19.69 -1.46
N GLY A 37 -4.29 19.26 -0.24
CA GLY A 37 -5.20 18.55 0.67
C GLY A 37 -4.98 17.04 0.76
N ALA A 38 -4.01 16.46 0.05
CA ALA A 38 -3.70 15.03 0.22
C ALA A 38 -3.19 14.75 1.64
N ARG A 39 -3.70 13.68 2.24
CA ARG A 39 -3.31 13.23 3.59
C ARG A 39 -2.98 11.75 3.62
N VAL A 40 -3.30 11.02 2.56
CA VAL A 40 -3.02 9.59 2.42
C VAL A 40 -2.16 9.38 1.18
N PHE A 41 -1.02 8.74 1.36
CA PHE A 41 -0.05 8.42 0.32
C PHE A 41 0.15 6.91 0.29
N LEU A 42 -0.14 6.28 -0.83
CA LEU A 42 0.00 4.84 -1.03
C LEU A 42 1.09 4.56 -2.06
N GLU A 43 2.13 3.85 -1.66
CA GLU A 43 3.13 3.30 -2.56
C GLU A 43 2.72 1.90 -3.01
N VAL A 44 2.58 1.71 -4.33
CA VAL A 44 2.27 0.43 -4.94
C VAL A 44 3.51 -0.06 -5.68
N GLY A 45 4.15 -1.09 -5.14
CA GLY A 45 5.37 -1.64 -5.73
C GLY A 45 6.26 -2.30 -4.69
N PRO A 46 7.41 -2.83 -5.13
CA PRO A 46 8.35 -3.49 -4.24
C PRO A 46 9.05 -2.46 -3.33
N LYS A 47 9.21 -2.82 -2.07
CA LYS A 47 9.82 -2.00 -1.02
C LYS A 47 8.95 -0.80 -0.61
N GLU A 48 9.52 0.10 0.20
CA GLU A 48 8.85 1.27 0.79
C GLU A 48 9.71 2.55 0.71
N VAL A 49 10.42 2.72 -0.39
CA VAL A 49 11.39 3.83 -0.51
C VAL A 49 10.68 5.17 -0.54
N LEU A 50 9.64 5.30 -1.36
CA LEU A 50 8.87 6.54 -1.49
C LEU A 50 8.04 6.81 -0.24
N THR A 51 7.54 5.79 0.42
CA THR A 51 6.85 5.88 1.70
C THR A 51 7.74 6.48 2.79
N ARG A 52 9.00 6.03 2.88
CA ARG A 52 9.98 6.60 3.82
C ARG A 52 10.31 8.04 3.49
N LEU A 53 10.54 8.35 2.21
CA LEU A 53 10.81 9.71 1.77
C LEU A 53 9.62 10.62 2.06
N THR A 54 8.39 10.19 1.78
CA THR A 54 7.18 10.96 2.10
C THR A 54 7.09 11.27 3.59
N ARG A 55 7.35 10.28 4.45
CA ARG A 55 7.38 10.49 5.91
C ARG A 55 8.45 11.49 6.33
N GLN A 56 9.64 11.44 5.72
CA GLN A 56 10.71 12.40 6.00
C GLN A 56 10.34 13.82 5.55
N ILE A 57 9.76 13.98 4.36
CA ILE A 57 9.35 15.27 3.80
C ILE A 57 8.24 15.89 4.63
N LEU A 58 7.25 15.12 5.02
CA LEU A 58 6.08 15.60 5.75
C LEU A 58 6.34 15.72 7.26
N GLY A 59 7.29 14.97 7.81
CA GLY A 59 7.68 15.03 9.21
C GLY A 59 6.49 14.77 10.15
N THR A 60 6.28 15.70 11.08
CA THR A 60 5.21 15.63 12.10
C THR A 60 3.84 16.08 11.60
N ARG A 61 3.72 16.53 10.36
CA ARG A 61 2.43 16.95 9.79
C ARG A 61 1.47 15.76 9.71
N PRO A 62 0.15 15.93 9.99
CA PRO A 62 -0.80 14.83 9.95
C PRO A 62 -0.90 14.20 8.56
N HIS A 63 -0.49 12.95 8.42
CA HIS A 63 -0.58 12.19 7.17
C HIS A 63 -0.50 10.69 7.45
N LEU A 64 -0.95 9.90 6.50
CA LEU A 64 -0.72 8.45 6.42
C LEU A 64 0.13 8.18 5.17
N ALA A 65 1.28 7.54 5.33
CA ALA A 65 2.07 7.03 4.21
C ALA A 65 2.30 5.54 4.42
N VAL A 66 1.84 4.72 3.49
CA VAL A 66 1.89 3.24 3.54
C VAL A 66 2.36 2.68 2.20
N ALA A 67 3.01 1.52 2.25
CA ALA A 67 3.41 0.75 1.08
C ALA A 67 2.68 -0.60 1.07
N THR A 68 2.38 -1.12 -0.13
CA THR A 68 1.77 -2.45 -0.30
C THR A 68 2.76 -3.59 -0.06
N ASP A 69 4.06 -3.31 -0.19
CA ASP A 69 5.15 -4.29 -0.02
C ASP A 69 6.27 -3.64 0.82
N GLY A 70 5.95 -3.36 2.08
CA GLY A 70 6.87 -2.76 3.05
C GLY A 70 7.72 -3.79 3.81
N ALA A 71 7.89 -3.58 5.12
CA ALA A 71 8.66 -4.46 6.00
C ALA A 71 8.09 -5.88 6.06
N ASP A 72 6.75 -6.01 5.98
CA ASP A 72 6.04 -7.29 5.86
C ASP A 72 5.74 -7.53 4.38
N SER A 73 6.57 -8.31 3.71
CA SER A 73 6.42 -8.59 2.28
C SER A 73 5.20 -9.48 1.97
N GLY A 74 4.70 -9.39 0.73
CA GLY A 74 3.64 -10.24 0.21
C GLY A 74 2.24 -9.88 0.73
N LEU A 75 1.42 -10.92 0.98
CA LEU A 75 0.01 -10.73 1.33
C LEU A 75 -0.17 -9.95 2.64
N SER A 76 0.70 -10.16 3.62
CA SER A 76 0.63 -9.46 4.91
C SER A 76 0.81 -7.95 4.73
N GLY A 77 1.79 -7.52 3.95
CA GLY A 77 2.00 -6.10 3.65
C GLY A 77 0.81 -5.46 2.96
N LEU A 78 0.24 -6.16 1.97
CA LEU A 78 -0.98 -5.71 1.29
C LEU A 78 -2.16 -5.56 2.27
N LEU A 79 -2.39 -6.56 3.13
CA LEU A 79 -3.50 -6.51 4.10
C LEU A 79 -3.31 -5.39 5.13
N HIS A 80 -2.09 -5.14 5.60
CA HIS A 80 -1.77 -4.00 6.47
C HIS A 80 -2.04 -2.66 5.78
N ALA A 81 -1.63 -2.51 4.52
CA ALA A 81 -1.90 -1.29 3.75
C ALA A 81 -3.42 -1.06 3.58
N LEU A 82 -4.18 -2.10 3.24
CA LEU A 82 -5.64 -2.04 3.11
C LEU A 82 -6.30 -1.69 4.44
N ALA A 83 -5.89 -2.30 5.55
CA ALA A 83 -6.41 -1.99 6.88
C ALA A 83 -6.13 -0.52 7.28
N ALA A 84 -4.92 -0.03 7.00
CA ALA A 84 -4.56 1.36 7.24
C ALA A 84 -5.40 2.33 6.40
N LEU A 85 -5.61 2.04 5.12
CA LEU A 85 -6.47 2.84 4.25
C LEU A 85 -7.93 2.82 4.72
N TRP A 86 -8.43 1.65 5.12
CA TRP A 86 -9.80 1.52 5.64
C TRP A 86 -10.01 2.34 6.91
N SER A 87 -9.02 2.38 7.81
CA SER A 87 -9.06 3.21 9.01
C SER A 87 -9.16 4.71 8.71
N GLN A 88 -8.75 5.13 7.51
CA GLN A 88 -8.89 6.51 7.02
C GLN A 88 -10.19 6.74 6.23
N GLY A 89 -11.10 5.76 6.21
CA GLY A 89 -12.38 5.86 5.53
C GLY A 89 -12.37 5.46 4.05
N ALA A 90 -11.28 4.89 3.54
CA ALA A 90 -11.26 4.33 2.20
C ALA A 90 -12.27 3.18 2.08
N ARG A 91 -13.01 3.16 0.96
CA ARG A 91 -13.98 2.10 0.66
C ARG A 91 -13.41 1.21 -0.43
N PHE A 92 -13.43 -0.10 -0.20
CA PHE A 92 -13.07 -1.11 -1.20
C PHE A 92 -13.84 -2.40 -0.92
N GLU A 93 -13.98 -3.22 -1.93
CA GLU A 93 -14.70 -4.50 -1.87
C GLU A 93 -13.74 -5.56 -1.29
N VAL A 94 -13.78 -5.73 0.04
CA VAL A 94 -12.91 -6.70 0.75
C VAL A 94 -13.15 -8.12 0.26
N GLU A 95 -14.36 -8.43 -0.18
CA GLU A 95 -14.77 -9.73 -0.71
C GLU A 95 -13.89 -10.18 -1.88
N ARG A 96 -13.42 -9.24 -2.70
CA ARG A 96 -12.51 -9.55 -3.83
C ARG A 96 -11.18 -10.17 -3.42
N LEU A 97 -10.75 -9.95 -2.18
CA LEU A 97 -9.53 -10.60 -1.67
C LEU A 97 -9.68 -12.11 -1.55
N PHE A 98 -10.91 -12.60 -1.56
CA PHE A 98 -11.26 -14.01 -1.40
C PHE A 98 -11.75 -14.67 -2.69
N ASP A 99 -11.80 -13.93 -3.80
CA ASP A 99 -12.22 -14.48 -5.10
C ASP A 99 -11.35 -15.69 -5.49
N GLY A 100 -12.02 -16.76 -5.88
CA GLY A 100 -11.37 -18.01 -6.27
C GLY A 100 -10.81 -18.83 -5.11
N ARG A 101 -11.06 -18.46 -3.85
CA ARG A 101 -10.68 -19.24 -2.68
C ARG A 101 -11.89 -19.99 -2.13
N ALA A 102 -11.69 -21.26 -1.75
CA ALA A 102 -12.69 -22.04 -1.02
C ALA A 102 -12.74 -21.53 0.44
N ILE A 103 -13.51 -20.47 0.68
CA ILE A 103 -13.77 -19.95 2.02
C ILE A 103 -15.15 -20.39 2.48
N ALA A 104 -15.25 -20.80 3.75
CA ALA A 104 -16.53 -21.01 4.42
C ALA A 104 -16.81 -19.85 5.35
N ALA A 105 -18.03 -19.31 5.32
CA ALA A 105 -18.46 -18.33 6.30
C ALA A 105 -18.45 -18.98 7.70
N LEU A 106 -17.73 -18.38 8.63
CA LEU A 106 -17.73 -18.82 10.02
C LEU A 106 -18.98 -18.30 10.72
N ASP A 107 -19.80 -19.21 11.23
CA ASP A 107 -20.88 -18.86 12.11
C ASP A 107 -20.30 -18.61 13.52
N LEU A 108 -20.16 -17.35 13.89
CA LEU A 108 -19.59 -16.94 15.17
C LEU A 108 -20.42 -17.43 16.36
N THR A 109 -21.72 -17.71 16.18
CA THR A 109 -22.58 -18.24 17.25
C THR A 109 -22.23 -19.70 17.62
N ARG A 110 -21.64 -20.44 16.66
CA ARG A 110 -21.21 -21.84 16.84
C ARG A 110 -19.75 -21.98 17.26
N LEU A 111 -18.97 -20.90 17.27
CA LEU A 111 -17.56 -20.94 17.69
C LEU A 111 -17.37 -21.43 19.13
N ALA A 112 -18.27 -21.06 20.02
CA ALA A 112 -18.25 -21.49 21.42
C ALA A 112 -18.46 -23.03 21.55
N GLU A 113 -19.28 -23.62 20.68
CA GLU A 113 -19.51 -25.07 20.65
C GLU A 113 -18.29 -25.82 20.09
N MET A 114 -17.62 -25.26 19.08
CA MET A 114 -16.40 -25.84 18.47
C MET A 114 -15.17 -25.74 19.38
N ALA A 115 -15.11 -24.77 20.28
CA ALA A 115 -14.02 -24.56 21.23
C ALA A 115 -14.14 -25.43 22.49
N SER A 116 -15.25 -26.12 22.69
CA SER A 116 -15.43 -27.03 23.82
C SER A 116 -14.55 -28.26 23.64
N PRO A 117 -13.68 -28.62 24.63
CA PRO A 117 -12.88 -29.82 24.55
C PRO A 117 -13.82 -31.05 24.51
N PRO A 118 -13.45 -32.15 23.79
CA PRO A 118 -14.25 -33.36 23.79
C PRO A 118 -14.43 -33.88 25.20
N PRO A 119 -15.59 -34.46 25.54
CA PRO A 119 -15.81 -35.00 26.88
C PRO A 119 -14.75 -36.04 27.18
N SER A 120 -14.05 -35.84 28.33
CA SER A 120 -13.07 -36.77 28.85
C SER A 120 -13.76 -38.13 29.05
N SER A 121 -13.39 -39.11 28.22
CA SER A 121 -13.80 -40.50 28.43
C SER A 121 -13.13 -41.02 29.70
N ALA A 122 -13.93 -41.21 30.73
CA ALA A 122 -13.53 -41.93 31.94
C ALA A 122 -13.38 -43.43 31.66
#